data_bc81f6fe136b571bd730baa2001e520a
#
_entry.id   bc81f6fe136b571bd730baa2001e520a
#
_cell.length_a   1.000
_cell.length_b   1.000
_cell.length_c   1.000
_cell.angle_alpha   90.00
_cell.angle_beta   90.00
_cell.angle_gamma   90.00
#
_symmetry.space_group_name_H-M   'P 1'
#
loop_
_entity.id
_entity.type
_entity.pdbx_description
1 polymer ?
#
loop_
_entity_poly.entity_id
_entity_poly.type
_entity_poly.pdbx_seq_one_letter_code
_entity_poly.pdbx_strand_id
1 'polypeptide(L)'
;RRITANDASQRMPPPTSDRQLTATEKTLFRKWIEQGAGWQKHWAFVTPASHPLPAATQNGRGGSGADSWSRNPIDRFVARRLDQRGLRPSEPAGFSTLARRASLTLTGLPPDPAEIECQPVAQPMAYEQYVDQLLSSPRYGEHVGLVWLDLARYADTDGYQDDQPRVMWRWRDWLIDALNQGMAYDQFSTRLLAGDLLPG
;
A
#
# COMPACT_ATOMS: atom_id res chain seq x y z
N ARG A 1 -12.70 -5.44 36.67
CA ARG A 1 -12.70 -4.80 38.01
C ARG A 1 -12.52 -3.28 37.90
N ARG A 2 -11.49 -2.73 37.21
CA ARG A 2 -11.24 -1.29 37.20
C ARG A 2 -12.33 -0.44 36.53
N ILE A 3 -13.01 -0.94 35.50
CA ILE A 3 -14.09 -0.20 34.81
C ILE A 3 -15.37 -0.07 35.62
N THR A 4 -15.52 -0.88 36.71
CA THR A 4 -16.67 -0.90 37.63
C THR A 4 -16.30 -0.51 39.05
N ALA A 5 -15.06 -0.02 39.26
CA ALA A 5 -14.63 0.37 40.60
C ALA A 5 -15.44 1.57 41.12
N ASN A 6 -15.87 1.50 42.35
CA ASN A 6 -16.56 2.62 43.06
C ASN A 6 -15.54 3.68 43.46
N ASP A 7 -14.33 3.26 43.81
CA ASP A 7 -13.24 4.15 44.17
C ASP A 7 -12.71 4.86 42.91
N ALA A 8 -12.76 6.19 42.92
CA ALA A 8 -12.31 7.04 41.83
C ALA A 8 -10.81 6.86 41.49
N SER A 9 -9.99 6.57 42.51
CA SER A 9 -8.55 6.35 42.34
C SER A 9 -8.21 5.06 41.59
N GLN A 10 -9.08 4.08 41.62
CA GLN A 10 -8.92 2.77 40.98
C GLN A 10 -9.69 2.67 39.66
N ARG A 11 -10.55 3.65 39.36
CA ARG A 11 -11.41 3.61 38.19
C ARG A 11 -10.63 3.87 36.90
N MET A 12 -10.95 3.10 35.85
CA MET A 12 -10.44 3.29 34.50
C MET A 12 -11.62 3.38 33.51
N PRO A 13 -11.69 4.38 32.64
CA PRO A 13 -10.84 5.58 32.63
C PRO A 13 -10.96 6.41 33.93
N PRO A 14 -9.92 7.21 34.29
CA PRO A 14 -10.02 8.10 35.45
C PRO A 14 -11.20 9.08 35.30
N PRO A 15 -11.79 9.56 36.40
CA PRO A 15 -12.93 10.50 36.34
C PRO A 15 -12.63 11.79 35.56
N THR A 16 -11.36 12.18 35.49
CA THR A 16 -10.86 13.37 34.77
C THR A 16 -10.64 13.13 33.26
N SER A 17 -10.82 11.90 32.78
CA SER A 17 -10.68 11.58 31.35
C SER A 17 -11.88 12.10 30.56
N ASP A 18 -11.61 12.70 29.39
CA ASP A 18 -12.65 13.14 28.45
C ASP A 18 -13.51 11.99 27.89
N ARG A 19 -13.03 10.76 28.01
CA ARG A 19 -13.74 9.54 27.59
C ARG A 19 -14.11 8.69 28.79
N GLN A 20 -15.43 8.62 29.07
CA GLN A 20 -16.00 7.77 30.10
C GLN A 20 -16.76 6.61 29.45
N LEU A 21 -16.66 5.42 30.05
CA LEU A 21 -17.41 4.26 29.58
C LEU A 21 -18.87 4.37 29.98
N THR A 22 -19.76 4.25 29.03
CA THR A 22 -21.21 4.15 29.23
C THR A 22 -21.60 2.83 29.88
N ALA A 23 -22.83 2.75 30.42
CA ALA A 23 -23.36 1.50 30.94
C ALA A 23 -23.42 0.38 29.89
N THR A 24 -23.76 0.74 28.65
CA THR A 24 -23.81 -0.18 27.52
C THR A 24 -22.44 -0.76 27.20
N GLU A 25 -21.40 0.07 27.12
CA GLU A 25 -20.03 -0.36 26.87
C GLU A 25 -19.51 -1.27 28.00
N LYS A 26 -19.79 -0.93 29.24
CA LYS A 26 -19.45 -1.81 30.40
C LYS A 26 -20.12 -3.17 30.31
N THR A 27 -21.38 -3.22 29.86
CA THR A 27 -22.11 -4.47 29.65
C THR A 27 -21.52 -5.28 28.48
N LEU A 28 -21.10 -4.59 27.38
CA LEU A 28 -20.45 -5.22 26.24
C LEU A 28 -19.12 -5.86 26.64
N PHE A 29 -18.29 -5.16 27.41
CA PHE A 29 -17.04 -5.73 27.93
C PHE A 29 -17.28 -6.96 28.82
N ARG A 30 -18.32 -6.91 29.67
CA ARG A 30 -18.67 -8.06 30.50
C ARG A 30 -19.04 -9.27 29.66
N LYS A 31 -19.93 -9.10 28.69
CA LYS A 31 -20.33 -10.18 27.76
C LYS A 31 -19.13 -10.74 26.99
N TRP A 32 -18.24 -9.88 26.51
CA TRP A 32 -17.04 -10.32 25.82
C TRP A 32 -16.14 -11.20 26.70
N ILE A 33 -15.95 -10.80 27.97
CA ILE A 33 -15.17 -11.60 28.95
C ILE A 33 -15.88 -12.94 29.24
N GLU A 34 -17.20 -12.92 29.42
CA GLU A 34 -18.00 -14.14 29.65
C GLU A 34 -17.95 -15.11 28.49
N GLN A 35 -17.78 -14.60 27.27
CA GLN A 35 -17.59 -15.38 26.04
C GLN A 35 -16.15 -15.89 25.84
N GLY A 36 -15.27 -15.73 26.83
CA GLY A 36 -13.89 -16.21 26.79
C GLY A 36 -12.87 -15.17 26.31
N ALA A 37 -13.27 -13.89 26.14
CA ALA A 37 -12.41 -12.77 25.76
C ALA A 37 -11.55 -13.07 24.52
N GLY A 38 -12.12 -13.75 23.51
CA GLY A 38 -11.43 -14.14 22.28
C GLY A 38 -10.80 -12.92 21.63
N TRP A 39 -9.49 -12.95 21.44
CA TRP A 39 -8.72 -11.90 20.79
C TRP A 39 -8.25 -12.37 19.43
N GLN A 40 -8.68 -11.69 18.39
CA GLN A 40 -8.16 -11.95 17.05
C GLN A 40 -6.80 -11.28 16.88
N LYS A 41 -5.85 -12.02 16.31
CA LYS A 41 -4.58 -11.43 15.90
C LYS A 41 -4.85 -10.31 14.90
N HIS A 42 -4.05 -9.25 14.98
CA HIS A 42 -4.09 -8.19 13.97
C HIS A 42 -3.85 -8.80 12.59
N TRP A 43 -4.59 -8.36 11.59
CA TRP A 43 -4.56 -8.92 10.22
C TRP A 43 -3.15 -9.00 9.61
N ALA A 44 -2.28 -8.03 9.94
CA ALA A 44 -0.88 -8.01 9.47
C ALA A 44 -0.03 -9.19 9.99
N PHE A 45 -0.47 -9.89 11.06
CA PHE A 45 0.20 -11.06 11.63
C PHE A 45 -0.56 -12.36 11.36
N VAL A 46 -1.56 -12.31 10.50
CA VAL A 46 -2.31 -13.50 10.05
C VAL A 46 -1.78 -13.90 8.68
N THR A 47 -1.41 -15.16 8.54
CA THR A 47 -0.96 -15.68 7.24
C THR A 47 -2.05 -15.45 6.19
N PRO A 48 -1.72 -14.85 5.02
CA PRO A 48 -2.69 -14.66 3.96
C PRO A 48 -3.34 -15.99 3.53
N ALA A 49 -4.65 -15.99 3.42
CA ALA A 49 -5.40 -17.13 2.93
C ALA A 49 -6.00 -16.81 1.56
N SER A 50 -6.04 -17.80 0.68
CA SER A 50 -6.73 -17.66 -0.59
C SER A 50 -8.24 -17.57 -0.35
N HIS A 51 -8.86 -16.53 -0.87
CA HIS A 51 -10.31 -16.36 -0.83
C HIS A 51 -10.92 -16.73 -2.18
N PRO A 52 -12.13 -17.37 -2.21
CA PRO A 52 -12.80 -17.62 -3.45
C PRO A 52 -13.13 -16.32 -4.17
N LEU A 53 -12.90 -16.30 -5.48
CA LEU A 53 -13.22 -15.14 -6.29
C LEU A 53 -14.75 -14.89 -6.26
N PRO A 54 -15.19 -13.65 -6.06
CA PRO A 54 -16.60 -13.31 -6.21
C PRO A 54 -17.11 -13.71 -7.59
N ALA A 55 -18.37 -14.15 -7.65
CA ALA A 55 -19.04 -14.34 -8.93
C ALA A 55 -19.05 -13.01 -9.72
N ALA A 56 -19.01 -13.10 -11.04
CA ALA A 56 -19.15 -11.93 -11.90
C ALA A 56 -20.48 -11.20 -11.57
N THR A 57 -20.42 -9.90 -11.34
CA THR A 57 -21.60 -9.11 -11.00
C THR A 57 -22.37 -8.78 -12.29
N GLN A 58 -23.70 -8.97 -12.27
CA GLN A 58 -24.56 -8.71 -13.43
C GLN A 58 -24.80 -7.21 -13.71
N ASN A 59 -24.39 -6.32 -12.82
CA ASN A 59 -24.66 -4.88 -12.89
C ASN A 59 -23.67 -4.06 -13.72
N GLY A 60 -22.72 -4.71 -14.40
CA GLY A 60 -21.95 -4.09 -15.47
C GLY A 60 -22.77 -4.03 -16.74
N ARG A 61 -23.65 -3.03 -16.93
CA ARG A 61 -24.50 -2.78 -18.12
C ARG A 61 -25.00 -4.04 -18.83
N GLY A 62 -26.28 -4.28 -18.77
CA GLY A 62 -26.96 -5.44 -19.35
C GLY A 62 -26.48 -5.82 -20.74
N GLY A 63 -26.30 -7.11 -20.94
CA GLY A 63 -26.04 -7.75 -22.20
C GLY A 63 -24.58 -7.83 -22.58
N SER A 64 -24.04 -9.03 -22.61
CA SER A 64 -22.74 -9.47 -23.21
C SER A 64 -21.44 -8.76 -22.91
N GLY A 65 -21.37 -7.84 -21.96
CA GLY A 65 -20.17 -7.02 -21.68
C GLY A 65 -19.83 -6.81 -20.21
N ALA A 66 -20.46 -7.51 -19.26
CA ALA A 66 -20.25 -7.31 -17.83
C ALA A 66 -18.84 -7.69 -17.34
N ASP A 67 -18.13 -8.48 -18.12
CA ASP A 67 -16.72 -8.83 -17.86
C ASP A 67 -15.71 -7.87 -18.53
N SER A 68 -16.15 -6.91 -19.34
CA SER A 68 -15.23 -6.04 -20.09
C SER A 68 -14.46 -5.05 -19.19
N TRP A 69 -14.99 -4.72 -18.02
CA TRP A 69 -14.31 -3.87 -17.06
C TRP A 69 -13.34 -4.65 -16.16
N SER A 70 -13.74 -5.86 -15.74
CA SER A 70 -12.95 -6.71 -14.85
C SER A 70 -11.89 -7.47 -15.65
N ARG A 71 -10.63 -7.09 -15.54
CA ARG A 71 -9.51 -7.71 -16.26
C ARG A 71 -8.73 -8.71 -15.41
N ASN A 72 -8.81 -8.57 -14.10
CA ASN A 72 -8.04 -9.39 -13.16
C ASN A 72 -8.87 -9.77 -11.92
N PRO A 73 -8.39 -10.71 -11.08
CA PRO A 73 -9.08 -11.13 -9.86
C PRO A 73 -9.42 -9.99 -8.89
N ILE A 74 -8.58 -8.97 -8.79
CA ILE A 74 -8.80 -7.82 -7.88
C ILE A 74 -10.03 -7.04 -8.32
N ASP A 75 -10.22 -6.87 -9.62
CA ASP A 75 -11.37 -6.15 -10.19
C ASP A 75 -12.70 -6.78 -9.77
N ARG A 76 -12.77 -8.11 -9.61
CA ARG A 76 -13.98 -8.80 -9.13
C ARG A 76 -14.36 -8.40 -7.71
N PHE A 77 -13.38 -8.25 -6.82
CA PHE A 77 -13.64 -7.77 -5.46
C PHE A 77 -14.10 -6.31 -5.46
N VAL A 78 -13.48 -5.47 -6.29
CA VAL A 78 -13.88 -4.07 -6.47
C VAL A 78 -15.29 -3.97 -7.05
N ALA A 79 -15.58 -4.70 -8.13
CA ALA A 79 -16.90 -4.74 -8.77
C ALA A 79 -18.00 -5.16 -7.79
N ARG A 80 -17.77 -6.22 -7.01
CA ARG A 80 -18.71 -6.65 -5.96
C ARG A 80 -18.95 -5.54 -4.93
N ARG A 81 -17.92 -4.80 -4.55
CA ARG A 81 -18.05 -3.73 -3.57
C ARG A 81 -18.81 -2.52 -4.11
N LEU A 82 -18.59 -2.19 -5.38
CA LEU A 82 -19.34 -1.15 -6.08
C LEU A 82 -20.83 -1.53 -6.18
N ASP A 83 -21.11 -2.78 -6.58
CA ASP A 83 -22.46 -3.32 -6.71
C ASP A 83 -23.23 -3.26 -5.38
N GLN A 84 -22.62 -3.69 -4.27
CA GLN A 84 -23.23 -3.60 -2.94
C GLN A 84 -23.61 -2.16 -2.54
N ARG A 85 -23.03 -1.15 -3.15
CA ARG A 85 -23.28 0.26 -2.91
C ARG A 85 -24.13 0.91 -4.00
N GLY A 86 -24.59 0.16 -4.99
CA GLY A 86 -25.33 0.68 -6.15
C GLY A 86 -24.49 1.59 -7.06
N LEU A 87 -23.16 1.47 -6.98
CA LEU A 87 -22.22 2.27 -7.78
C LEU A 87 -21.78 1.49 -9.02
N ARG A 88 -21.38 2.24 -10.05
CA ARG A 88 -20.80 1.69 -11.30
C ARG A 88 -19.37 2.20 -11.48
N PRO A 89 -18.49 1.43 -12.14
CA PRO A 89 -17.19 1.92 -12.57
C PRO A 89 -17.36 3.14 -13.49
N SER A 90 -16.47 4.12 -13.35
CA SER A 90 -16.37 5.23 -14.29
C SER A 90 -15.79 4.76 -15.62
N GLU A 91 -16.01 5.52 -16.68
CA GLU A 91 -15.29 5.31 -17.94
C GLU A 91 -13.79 5.49 -17.72
N PRO A 92 -12.94 4.74 -18.45
CA PRO A 92 -11.49 4.88 -18.37
C PRO A 92 -11.07 6.33 -18.66
N ALA A 93 -10.07 6.81 -17.91
CA ALA A 93 -9.49 8.11 -18.19
C ALA A 93 -8.75 8.11 -19.53
N GLY A 94 -8.65 9.26 -20.18
CA GLY A 94 -7.86 9.41 -21.42
C GLY A 94 -6.36 9.14 -21.16
N PHE A 95 -5.65 8.75 -22.22
CA PHE A 95 -4.24 8.32 -22.15
C PHE A 95 -3.34 9.35 -21.45
N SER A 96 -3.45 10.64 -21.76
CA SER A 96 -2.65 11.69 -21.13
C SER A 96 -2.79 11.73 -19.60
N THR A 97 -4.02 11.51 -19.10
CA THR A 97 -4.28 11.43 -17.67
C THR A 97 -3.68 10.17 -17.05
N LEU A 98 -3.80 9.04 -17.74
CA LEU A 98 -3.22 7.76 -17.32
C LEU A 98 -1.70 7.81 -17.32
N ALA A 99 -1.09 8.34 -18.40
CA ALA A 99 0.35 8.51 -18.52
C ALA A 99 0.90 9.41 -17.40
N ARG A 100 0.27 10.55 -17.16
CA ARG A 100 0.66 11.43 -16.05
C ARG A 100 0.62 10.74 -14.70
N ARG A 101 -0.44 9.98 -14.41
CA ARG A 101 -0.56 9.23 -13.16
C ARG A 101 0.50 8.15 -13.04
N ALA A 102 0.72 7.37 -14.10
CA ALA A 102 1.72 6.32 -14.13
C ALA A 102 3.14 6.89 -13.93
N SER A 103 3.52 7.93 -14.66
CA SER A 103 4.85 8.57 -14.54
C SER A 103 5.10 9.07 -13.14
N LEU A 104 4.18 9.86 -12.57
CA LEU A 104 4.34 10.39 -11.21
C LEU A 104 4.38 9.28 -10.15
N THR A 105 3.66 8.17 -10.36
CA THR A 105 3.63 7.06 -9.42
C THR A 105 4.88 6.19 -9.51
N LEU A 106 5.39 5.94 -10.72
CA LEU A 106 6.49 5.00 -10.94
C LEU A 106 7.87 5.69 -10.92
N THR A 107 7.96 6.91 -11.44
CA THR A 107 9.24 7.62 -11.56
C THR A 107 9.34 8.92 -10.76
N GLY A 108 8.23 9.38 -10.18
CA GLY A 108 8.16 10.68 -9.49
C GLY A 108 8.25 11.90 -10.43
N LEU A 109 8.34 11.68 -11.74
CA LEU A 109 8.52 12.72 -12.74
C LEU A 109 7.28 12.85 -13.62
N PRO A 110 6.98 14.03 -14.18
CA PRO A 110 5.95 14.17 -15.20
C PRO A 110 6.38 13.43 -16.48
N PRO A 111 5.43 12.96 -17.30
CA PRO A 111 5.75 12.35 -18.58
C PRO A 111 6.31 13.37 -19.57
N ASP A 112 7.07 12.89 -20.55
CA ASP A 112 7.51 13.73 -21.67
C ASP A 112 6.28 14.13 -22.52
N PRO A 113 6.04 15.43 -22.78
CA PRO A 113 4.95 15.87 -23.64
C PRO A 113 4.97 15.23 -25.03
N ALA A 114 6.16 15.03 -25.62
CA ALA A 114 6.29 14.40 -26.92
C ALA A 114 5.80 12.94 -26.93
N GLU A 115 6.02 12.19 -25.85
CA GLU A 115 5.52 10.83 -25.70
C GLU A 115 3.99 10.77 -25.61
N ILE A 116 3.37 11.80 -25.01
CA ILE A 116 1.90 11.87 -24.90
C ILE A 116 1.26 12.25 -26.23
N GLU A 117 1.80 13.23 -26.93
CA GLU A 117 1.25 13.75 -28.19
C GLU A 117 1.31 12.72 -29.33
N CYS A 118 2.32 11.87 -29.35
CA CYS A 118 2.52 10.83 -30.35
C CYS A 118 1.65 9.57 -30.17
N GLN A 119 0.92 9.43 -29.06
CA GLN A 119 0.14 8.22 -28.78
C GLN A 119 -1.29 8.31 -29.32
N PRO A 120 -1.73 7.35 -30.14
CA PRO A 120 -3.12 7.29 -30.59
C PRO A 120 -4.04 7.00 -29.39
N VAL A 121 -5.11 7.79 -29.26
CA VAL A 121 -6.05 7.82 -28.14
C VAL A 121 -6.77 6.48 -27.87
N ALA A 122 -6.62 5.46 -28.73
CA ALA A 122 -7.53 4.32 -28.77
C ALA A 122 -6.92 2.93 -28.58
N GLN A 123 -5.67 2.77 -28.16
CA GLN A 123 -5.10 1.42 -28.05
C GLN A 123 -4.73 1.06 -26.60
N PRO A 124 -5.45 0.10 -25.97
CA PRO A 124 -5.10 -0.42 -24.63
C PRO A 124 -3.66 -0.93 -24.51
N MET A 125 -3.13 -1.51 -25.58
CA MET A 125 -1.73 -1.96 -25.68
C MET A 125 -0.71 -0.84 -25.48
N ALA A 126 -1.02 0.39 -25.90
CA ALA A 126 -0.11 1.52 -25.75
C ALA A 126 0.12 1.92 -24.28
N TYR A 127 -0.92 1.79 -23.43
CA TYR A 127 -0.77 2.11 -22.01
C TYR A 127 0.09 1.08 -21.27
N GLU A 128 -0.09 -0.19 -21.52
CA GLU A 128 0.71 -1.27 -20.92
C GLU A 128 2.18 -1.14 -21.33
N GLN A 129 2.46 -0.90 -22.61
CA GLN A 129 3.81 -0.64 -23.10
C GLN A 129 4.43 0.59 -22.45
N TYR A 130 3.65 1.65 -22.26
CA TYR A 130 4.11 2.85 -21.57
C TYR A 130 4.47 2.56 -20.10
N VAL A 131 3.67 1.78 -19.40
CA VAL A 131 3.98 1.34 -18.03
C VAL A 131 5.25 0.49 -17.98
N ASP A 132 5.43 -0.45 -18.92
CA ASP A 132 6.64 -1.28 -19.02
C ASP A 132 7.89 -0.43 -19.28
N GLN A 133 7.76 0.61 -20.09
CA GLN A 133 8.84 1.57 -20.34
C GLN A 133 9.23 2.33 -19.06
N LEU A 134 8.25 2.79 -18.29
CA LEU A 134 8.51 3.46 -17.00
C LEU A 134 9.15 2.52 -15.98
N LEU A 135 8.70 1.27 -15.91
CA LEU A 135 9.26 0.24 -15.02
C LEU A 135 10.70 -0.12 -15.39
N SER A 136 11.05 -0.02 -16.67
CA SER A 136 12.41 -0.26 -17.17
C SER A 136 13.33 0.95 -17.04
N SER A 137 12.80 2.10 -16.64
CA SER A 137 13.57 3.32 -16.45
C SER A 137 14.39 3.26 -15.16
N PRO A 138 15.67 3.71 -15.16
CA PRO A 138 16.44 3.81 -13.92
C PRO A 138 15.80 4.74 -12.89
N ARG A 139 14.93 5.66 -13.31
CA ARG A 139 14.18 6.55 -12.44
C ARG A 139 13.18 5.82 -11.54
N TYR A 140 12.74 4.60 -11.93
CA TYR A 140 11.88 3.77 -11.10
C TYR A 140 12.54 3.42 -9.75
N GLY A 141 13.76 2.88 -9.78
CA GLY A 141 14.50 2.55 -8.57
C GLY A 141 14.86 3.78 -7.73
N GLU A 142 15.20 4.90 -8.37
CA GLU A 142 15.44 6.16 -7.67
C GLU A 142 14.19 6.62 -6.90
N HIS A 143 13.02 6.60 -7.54
CA HIS A 143 11.77 7.06 -6.94
C HIS A 143 11.28 6.12 -5.83
N VAL A 144 11.21 4.83 -6.10
CA VAL A 144 10.76 3.83 -5.13
C VAL A 144 11.75 3.72 -3.96
N GLY A 145 13.03 3.91 -4.23
CA GLY A 145 14.10 3.95 -3.23
C GLY A 145 13.92 5.04 -2.16
N LEU A 146 13.26 6.15 -2.48
CA LEU A 146 13.04 7.25 -1.52
C LEU A 146 12.34 6.77 -0.23
N VAL A 147 11.37 5.86 -0.35
CA VAL A 147 10.67 5.31 0.81
C VAL A 147 11.63 4.52 1.71
N TRP A 148 12.53 3.74 1.12
CA TRP A 148 13.53 2.98 1.86
C TRP A 148 14.62 3.87 2.48
N LEU A 149 15.04 4.92 1.75
CA LEU A 149 15.98 5.92 2.29
C LEU A 149 15.40 6.63 3.51
N ASP A 150 14.13 7.00 3.46
CA ASP A 150 13.44 7.62 4.60
C ASP A 150 13.29 6.66 5.79
N LEU A 151 12.89 5.42 5.55
CA LEU A 151 12.79 4.38 6.58
C LEU A 151 14.13 4.09 7.25
N ALA A 152 15.22 4.06 6.47
CA ALA A 152 16.58 3.84 6.96
C ALA A 152 17.21 5.09 7.59
N ARG A 153 16.53 6.24 7.56
CA ARG A 153 17.08 7.53 8.00
C ARG A 153 18.38 7.84 7.28
N TYR A 154 18.43 7.63 5.96
CA TYR A 154 19.58 7.92 5.14
C TYR A 154 19.91 9.41 5.16
N ALA A 155 21.20 9.71 5.31
CA ALA A 155 21.74 11.06 5.14
C ALA A 155 23.19 10.98 4.66
N ASP A 156 23.61 11.95 3.89
CA ASP A 156 25.00 12.12 3.43
C ASP A 156 25.90 12.81 4.49
N THR A 157 25.28 13.22 5.59
CA THR A 157 25.94 13.87 6.73
C THR A 157 25.43 13.30 8.04
N ASP A 158 26.07 13.62 9.16
CA ASP A 158 25.63 13.20 10.49
C ASP A 158 24.34 13.90 10.95
N GLY A 159 24.02 15.06 10.35
CA GLY A 159 22.80 15.82 10.63
C GLY A 159 22.74 16.46 12.02
N TYR A 160 23.85 16.46 12.77
CA TYR A 160 23.86 16.95 14.14
C TYR A 160 25.20 17.60 14.49
N GLN A 161 25.19 18.71 15.23
CA GLN A 161 26.35 19.51 15.64
C GLN A 161 27.25 19.87 14.45
N ASP A 162 28.48 19.33 14.41
CA ASP A 162 29.47 19.66 13.37
C ASP A 162 29.13 19.11 11.98
N ASP A 163 28.05 18.37 11.85
CA ASP A 163 27.48 17.86 10.60
C ASP A 163 28.51 17.32 9.59
N GLN A 164 29.33 16.39 10.04
CA GLN A 164 30.38 15.80 9.22
C GLN A 164 29.84 14.94 8.07
N PRO A 165 30.49 14.96 6.90
CA PRO A 165 30.11 14.10 5.78
C PRO A 165 30.21 12.61 6.12
N ARG A 166 29.22 11.81 5.65
CA ARG A 166 29.18 10.36 5.79
C ARG A 166 29.23 9.68 4.42
N VAL A 167 30.00 8.62 4.31
CA VAL A 167 30.10 7.85 3.08
C VAL A 167 29.06 6.72 3.09
N MET A 168 27.80 7.06 2.80
CA MET A 168 26.67 6.12 2.75
C MET A 168 26.12 5.88 1.35
N TRP A 169 26.60 6.61 0.34
CA TRP A 169 26.11 6.57 -1.03
C TRP A 169 26.15 5.17 -1.65
N ARG A 170 27.11 4.31 -1.28
CA ARG A 170 27.23 2.93 -1.80
C ARG A 170 26.00 2.09 -1.48
N TRP A 171 25.47 2.26 -0.27
CA TRP A 171 24.22 1.57 0.12
C TRP A 171 23.01 2.11 -0.66
N ARG A 172 22.93 3.41 -0.87
CA ARG A 172 21.89 4.03 -1.69
C ARG A 172 21.93 3.50 -3.13
N ASP A 173 23.09 3.47 -3.75
CA ASP A 173 23.25 3.01 -5.12
C ASP A 173 22.91 1.51 -5.25
N TRP A 174 23.36 0.68 -4.29
CA TRP A 174 22.96 -0.71 -4.23
C TRP A 174 21.42 -0.87 -4.09
N LEU A 175 20.77 -0.06 -3.25
CA LEU A 175 19.31 -0.06 -3.08
C LEU A 175 18.59 0.23 -4.39
N ILE A 176 19.02 1.28 -5.10
CA ILE A 176 18.44 1.69 -6.39
C ILE A 176 18.62 0.56 -7.42
N ASP A 177 19.82 -0.02 -7.50
CA ASP A 177 20.11 -1.13 -8.43
C ASP A 177 19.26 -2.38 -8.10
N ALA A 178 19.13 -2.74 -6.84
CA ALA A 178 18.32 -3.87 -6.41
C ALA A 178 16.84 -3.70 -6.79
N LEU A 179 16.31 -2.50 -6.65
CA LEU A 179 14.93 -2.16 -7.05
C LEU A 179 14.76 -2.19 -8.58
N ASN A 180 15.70 -1.61 -9.34
CA ASN A 180 15.67 -1.63 -10.80
C ASN A 180 15.80 -3.04 -11.38
N GLN A 181 16.53 -3.93 -10.70
CA GLN A 181 16.66 -5.35 -11.08
C GLN A 181 15.45 -6.20 -10.67
N GLY A 182 14.48 -5.63 -9.94
CA GLY A 182 13.33 -6.37 -9.44
C GLY A 182 13.73 -7.48 -8.46
N MET A 183 14.74 -7.23 -7.62
CA MET A 183 15.23 -8.23 -6.65
C MET A 183 14.09 -8.74 -5.78
N ALA A 184 13.95 -10.07 -5.66
CA ALA A 184 12.92 -10.69 -4.84
C ALA A 184 13.04 -10.23 -3.37
N TYR A 185 11.89 -9.98 -2.72
CA TYR A 185 11.84 -9.35 -1.39
C TYR A 185 12.60 -10.13 -0.31
N ASP A 186 12.57 -11.45 -0.35
CA ASP A 186 13.31 -12.33 0.56
C ASP A 186 14.83 -12.16 0.41
N GLN A 187 15.33 -12.07 -0.83
CA GLN A 187 16.73 -11.81 -1.11
C GLN A 187 17.12 -10.39 -0.72
N PHE A 188 16.28 -9.42 -1.07
CA PHE A 188 16.47 -8.02 -0.72
C PHE A 188 16.58 -7.84 0.80
N SER A 189 15.62 -8.35 1.56
CA SER A 189 15.60 -8.23 3.02
C SER A 189 16.77 -8.96 3.68
N THR A 190 17.16 -10.14 3.17
CA THR A 190 18.32 -10.87 3.67
C THR A 190 19.61 -10.08 3.45
N ARG A 191 19.83 -9.52 2.26
CA ARG A 191 21.02 -8.72 1.96
C ARG A 191 21.05 -7.41 2.75
N LEU A 192 19.88 -6.81 2.98
CA LEU A 192 19.75 -5.58 3.75
C LEU A 192 20.12 -5.76 5.22
N LEU A 193 19.71 -6.89 5.83
CA LEU A 193 19.86 -7.16 7.26
C LEU A 193 21.11 -7.97 7.62
N ALA A 194 21.59 -8.79 6.72
CA ALA A 194 22.67 -9.76 6.97
C ALA A 194 23.68 -9.84 5.80
N GLY A 195 23.82 -8.76 5.04
CA GLY A 195 24.72 -8.74 3.87
C GLY A 195 26.18 -9.02 4.23
N ASP A 196 26.63 -8.63 5.41
CA ASP A 196 27.95 -8.90 5.95
C ASP A 196 28.22 -10.38 6.29
N LEU A 197 27.15 -11.17 6.42
CA LEU A 197 27.23 -12.62 6.71
C LEU A 197 27.12 -13.49 5.44
N LEU A 198 26.84 -12.87 4.30
CA LEU A 198 26.72 -13.60 3.04
C LEU A 198 28.09 -13.81 2.39
N PRO A 199 28.31 -14.98 1.72
CA PRO A 199 29.53 -15.17 0.92
C PRO A 199 29.56 -14.13 -0.19
N GLY A 200 30.74 -13.51 -0.38
CA GLY A 200 30.99 -12.50 -1.41
C GLY A 200 30.97 -13.05 -2.84
#